data_e66663a6e5e1bb093dd7b49d810cd1dd
#
_entry.id   e66663a6e5e1bb093dd7b49d810cd1dd
#
_cell.length_a   1.000
_cell.length_b   1.000
_cell.length_c   1.000
_cell.angle_alpha   90.00
_cell.angle_beta   90.00
_cell.angle_gamma   90.00
#
_symmetry.space_group_name_H-M   'P 1'
#
loop_
_entity.id
_entity.type
_entity.pdbx_description
1 polymer ?
#
loop_
_entity_poly.entity_id
_entity_poly.type
_entity_poly.pdbx_seq_one_letter_code
_entity_poly.pdbx_strand_id
1 'polypeptide(L)'
;MICYGESYPATCNPKDVIADMELKQMQQFYCSDVQVRGVYPSYSNRIWEKYGVQLDVTAEDRAVLKAGTVDFYSFSYYCTSLVTAEDTEGKEKVKGNFTAGIRNPYLEYSKWGWAIDADGLRFSLNEIYDRYGIPVMVVENGLGAADTVETDDSIHDDYRIDYLRKHITALREAINDGVDLIGYTTWGCIDEVS
;
A
#
# COMPACT_ATOMS: atom_id res chain seq x y z
N MET A 1 8.94 -8.37 1.74
CA MET A 1 8.24 -7.13 2.17
C MET A 1 8.07 -6.21 0.97
N ILE A 2 6.88 -5.66 0.80
CA ILE A 2 6.57 -4.68 -0.25
C ILE A 2 6.08 -3.39 0.42
N CYS A 3 6.55 -2.24 -0.06
CA CYS A 3 5.95 -0.96 0.31
C CYS A 3 4.63 -0.83 -0.47
N TYR A 4 3.51 -0.93 0.21
CA TYR A 4 2.20 -1.00 -0.42
C TYR A 4 1.52 0.38 -0.39
N GLY A 5 1.34 0.96 -1.56
CA GLY A 5 0.62 2.22 -1.73
C GLY A 5 -0.77 1.96 -2.29
N GLU A 6 -1.77 1.76 -1.44
CA GLU A 6 -3.14 1.54 -1.89
C GLU A 6 -3.66 2.74 -2.69
N SER A 7 -4.40 2.46 -3.74
CA SER A 7 -5.02 3.47 -4.58
C SER A 7 -6.46 3.13 -4.91
N TYR A 8 -7.24 4.18 -5.21
CA TYR A 8 -8.61 4.06 -5.66
C TYR A 8 -8.81 4.85 -6.95
N PRO A 9 -9.74 4.44 -7.83
CA PRO A 9 -10.13 5.27 -8.95
C PRO A 9 -10.74 6.59 -8.44
N ALA A 10 -10.34 7.72 -9.02
CA ALA A 10 -10.82 9.05 -8.59
C ALA A 10 -12.34 9.21 -8.79
N THR A 11 -12.91 8.48 -9.75
CA THR A 11 -14.34 8.45 -10.04
C THR A 11 -14.79 7.06 -10.46
N CYS A 12 -16.10 6.85 -10.58
CA CYS A 12 -16.67 5.63 -11.17
C CYS A 12 -16.54 5.58 -12.70
N ASN A 13 -15.86 6.52 -13.34
CA ASN A 13 -15.57 6.46 -14.78
C ASN A 13 -14.73 5.21 -15.07
N PRO A 14 -15.14 4.33 -16.01
CA PRO A 14 -14.38 3.13 -16.35
C PRO A 14 -12.91 3.40 -16.73
N LYS A 15 -12.59 4.59 -17.25
CA LYS A 15 -11.20 4.97 -17.56
C LYS A 15 -10.37 5.15 -16.29
N ASP A 16 -10.93 5.73 -15.23
CA ASP A 16 -10.26 5.87 -13.94
C ASP A 16 -10.06 4.50 -13.27
N VAL A 17 -11.07 3.62 -13.37
CA VAL A 17 -10.99 2.24 -12.86
C VAL A 17 -9.87 1.45 -13.57
N ILE A 18 -9.72 1.60 -14.88
CA ILE A 18 -8.65 0.97 -15.64
C ILE A 18 -7.29 1.58 -15.27
N ALA A 19 -7.21 2.89 -15.12
CA ALA A 19 -5.96 3.56 -14.72
C ALA A 19 -5.47 3.10 -13.35
N ASP A 20 -6.38 2.95 -12.37
CA ASP A 20 -6.08 2.42 -11.05
C ASP A 20 -5.63 0.96 -11.10
N MET A 21 -6.34 0.10 -11.83
CA MET A 21 -5.94 -1.29 -12.06
C MET A 21 -4.53 -1.39 -12.67
N GLU A 22 -4.21 -0.57 -13.66
CA GLU A 22 -2.90 -0.55 -14.32
C GLU A 22 -1.79 -0.09 -13.39
N LEU A 23 -2.08 0.92 -12.54
CA LEU A 23 -1.14 1.39 -11.53
C LEU A 23 -0.84 0.30 -10.50
N LYS A 24 -1.87 -0.34 -9.95
CA LYS A 24 -1.73 -1.45 -9.00
C LYS A 24 -0.94 -2.62 -9.61
N GLN A 25 -1.22 -2.99 -10.86
CA GLN A 25 -0.45 -4.02 -11.56
C GLN A 25 1.03 -3.67 -11.68
N MET A 26 1.37 -2.41 -11.93
CA MET A 26 2.75 -1.96 -12.10
C MET A 26 3.48 -1.82 -10.76
N GLN A 27 2.88 -1.15 -9.78
CA GLN A 27 3.56 -0.77 -8.54
C GLN A 27 3.52 -1.85 -7.46
N GLN A 28 2.45 -2.62 -7.40
CA GLN A 28 2.19 -3.55 -6.31
C GLN A 28 2.26 -5.00 -6.77
N PHE A 29 1.45 -5.37 -7.77
CA PHE A 29 1.27 -6.77 -8.11
C PHE A 29 2.37 -7.35 -8.97
N TYR A 30 3.10 -6.54 -9.73
CA TYR A 30 4.19 -7.07 -10.59
C TYR A 30 5.23 -7.84 -9.76
N CYS A 31 5.78 -7.22 -8.73
CA CYS A 31 6.75 -7.88 -7.85
C CYS A 31 6.08 -8.95 -6.97
N SER A 32 4.89 -8.66 -6.44
CA SER A 32 4.15 -9.57 -5.57
C SER A 32 3.78 -10.88 -6.26
N ASP A 33 3.29 -10.81 -7.50
CA ASP A 33 2.95 -12.01 -8.29
C ASP A 33 4.18 -12.89 -8.53
N VAL A 34 5.32 -12.27 -8.82
CA VAL A 34 6.58 -13.03 -8.99
C VAL A 34 7.02 -13.68 -7.68
N GLN A 35 6.99 -12.95 -6.57
CA GLN A 35 7.42 -13.45 -5.26
C GLN A 35 6.51 -14.57 -4.73
N VAL A 36 5.19 -14.45 -4.93
CA VAL A 36 4.23 -15.42 -4.41
C VAL A 36 4.02 -16.58 -5.35
N ARG A 37 3.94 -16.34 -6.68
CA ARG A 37 3.61 -17.37 -7.67
C ARG A 37 4.82 -17.98 -8.37
N GLY A 38 5.98 -17.33 -8.29
CA GLY A 38 7.22 -17.74 -8.93
C GLY A 38 7.19 -17.65 -10.45
N VAL A 39 6.32 -16.78 -11.01
CA VAL A 39 6.21 -16.55 -12.45
C VAL A 39 5.86 -15.09 -12.72
N TYR A 40 6.31 -14.58 -13.85
CA TYR A 40 5.85 -13.27 -14.32
C TYR A 40 4.36 -13.32 -14.68
N PRO A 41 3.55 -12.36 -14.20
CA PRO A 41 2.15 -12.29 -14.55
C PRO A 41 1.93 -11.95 -16.02
N SER A 42 0.78 -12.31 -16.58
CA SER A 42 0.45 -12.13 -17.99
C SER A 42 0.53 -10.67 -18.47
N TYR A 43 0.24 -9.71 -17.60
CA TYR A 43 0.31 -8.28 -17.91
C TYR A 43 1.76 -7.72 -17.92
N SER A 44 2.77 -8.50 -17.57
CA SER A 44 4.18 -8.08 -17.61
C SER A 44 4.60 -7.64 -18.99
N ASN A 45 4.14 -8.31 -20.06
CA ASN A 45 4.45 -7.94 -21.45
C ASN A 45 4.04 -6.50 -21.76
N ARG A 46 2.84 -6.06 -21.33
CA ARG A 46 2.37 -4.69 -21.50
C ARG A 46 3.29 -3.67 -20.78
N ILE A 47 3.76 -4.02 -19.58
CA ILE A 47 4.69 -3.18 -18.83
C ILE A 47 6.04 -3.10 -19.55
N TRP A 48 6.58 -4.23 -19.96
CA TRP A 48 7.85 -4.29 -20.68
C TRP A 48 7.82 -3.51 -22.00
N GLU A 49 6.79 -3.68 -22.81
CA GLU A 49 6.58 -2.92 -24.04
C GLU A 49 6.54 -1.41 -23.77
N LYS A 50 5.78 -0.98 -22.75
CA LYS A 50 5.65 0.43 -22.36
C LYS A 50 6.99 1.08 -22.01
N TYR A 51 7.90 0.33 -21.40
CA TYR A 51 9.22 0.82 -20.97
C TYR A 51 10.37 0.39 -21.90
N GLY A 52 10.09 -0.25 -23.02
CA GLY A 52 11.11 -0.72 -23.96
C GLY A 52 12.02 -1.80 -23.40
N VAL A 53 11.52 -2.57 -22.42
CA VAL A 53 12.27 -3.64 -21.75
C VAL A 53 12.14 -4.93 -22.56
N GLN A 54 13.28 -5.57 -22.84
CA GLN A 54 13.34 -6.91 -23.42
C GLN A 54 13.99 -7.83 -22.40
N LEU A 55 13.28 -8.84 -21.93
CA LEU A 55 13.78 -9.85 -21.00
C LEU A 55 13.85 -11.21 -21.72
N ASP A 56 15.03 -11.80 -21.71
CA ASP A 56 15.22 -13.20 -22.12
C ASP A 56 15.17 -14.09 -20.89
N VAL A 57 13.94 -14.53 -20.54
CA VAL A 57 13.68 -15.37 -19.36
C VAL A 57 13.94 -16.82 -19.72
N THR A 58 15.08 -17.36 -19.28
CA THR A 58 15.50 -18.73 -19.55
C THR A 58 14.69 -19.77 -18.77
N ALA A 59 14.88 -21.04 -19.07
CA ALA A 59 14.30 -22.15 -18.29
C ALA A 59 14.87 -22.20 -16.86
N GLU A 60 16.15 -21.85 -16.70
CA GLU A 60 16.82 -21.78 -15.40
C GLU A 60 16.25 -20.65 -14.54
N ASP A 61 16.05 -19.45 -15.10
CA ASP A 61 15.41 -18.32 -14.40
C ASP A 61 14.00 -18.71 -13.89
N ARG A 62 13.21 -19.38 -14.73
CA ARG A 62 11.88 -19.87 -14.35
C ARG A 62 11.94 -20.87 -13.19
N ALA A 63 12.93 -21.77 -13.20
CA ALA A 63 13.12 -22.75 -12.13
C ALA A 63 13.51 -22.05 -10.81
N VAL A 64 14.41 -21.06 -10.87
CA VAL A 64 14.84 -20.26 -9.70
C VAL A 64 13.65 -19.47 -9.13
N LEU A 65 12.89 -18.77 -9.97
CA LEU A 65 11.71 -18.03 -9.53
C LEU A 65 10.69 -18.95 -8.85
N LYS A 66 10.46 -20.12 -9.43
CA LYS A 66 9.50 -21.09 -8.88
C LYS A 66 9.94 -21.69 -7.55
N ALA A 67 11.25 -21.89 -7.36
CA ALA A 67 11.82 -22.40 -6.12
C ALA A 67 11.91 -21.33 -5.01
N GLY A 68 11.93 -20.05 -5.39
CA GLY A 68 12.11 -18.90 -4.48
C GLY A 68 10.81 -18.25 -4.01
N THR A 69 9.66 -18.93 -4.10
CA THR A 69 8.38 -18.39 -3.64
C THR A 69 8.34 -18.22 -2.12
N VAL A 70 7.56 -17.23 -1.66
CA VAL A 70 7.43 -16.88 -0.23
C VAL A 70 6.30 -17.66 0.44
N ASP A 71 6.43 -17.90 1.76
CA ASP A 71 5.44 -18.61 2.59
C ASP A 71 4.37 -17.69 3.15
N PHE A 72 4.65 -16.39 3.27
CA PHE A 72 3.71 -15.38 3.71
C PHE A 72 3.98 -14.04 3.00
N TYR A 73 2.97 -13.20 2.92
CA TYR A 73 3.07 -11.86 2.34
C TYR A 73 3.26 -10.81 3.42
N SER A 74 4.25 -9.93 3.30
CA SER A 74 4.44 -8.82 4.23
C SER A 74 4.54 -7.48 3.51
N PHE A 75 3.92 -6.45 4.09
CA PHE A 75 3.89 -5.13 3.48
C PHE A 75 3.87 -4.01 4.52
N SER A 76 4.33 -2.82 4.09
CA SER A 76 4.21 -1.57 4.82
C SER A 76 2.97 -0.82 4.34
N TYR A 77 2.18 -0.27 5.28
CA TYR A 77 1.00 0.52 4.96
C TYR A 77 1.01 1.86 5.68
N TYR A 78 0.87 2.96 4.94
CA TYR A 78 0.87 4.30 5.53
C TYR A 78 -0.28 5.17 5.06
N CYS A 79 -0.55 5.23 3.76
CA CYS A 79 -1.55 6.12 3.18
C CYS A 79 -2.06 5.60 1.84
N THR A 80 -3.15 6.21 1.38
CA THR A 80 -3.80 5.92 0.09
C THR A 80 -3.85 7.15 -0.80
N SER A 81 -4.13 6.94 -2.08
CA SER A 81 -4.26 8.01 -3.06
C SER A 81 -5.35 7.73 -4.09
N LEU A 82 -5.74 8.74 -4.86
CA LEU A 82 -6.63 8.57 -6.00
C LEU A 82 -5.87 8.57 -7.32
N VAL A 83 -6.36 7.77 -8.27
CA VAL A 83 -5.85 7.66 -9.64
C VAL A 83 -6.90 8.09 -10.63
N THR A 84 -6.52 8.87 -11.63
CA THR A 84 -7.39 9.28 -12.74
C THR A 84 -6.68 9.11 -14.08
N ALA A 85 -7.47 8.84 -15.12
CA ALA A 85 -7.01 8.84 -16.50
C ALA A 85 -6.94 10.26 -17.11
N GLU A 86 -7.48 11.25 -16.42
CA GLU A 86 -7.46 12.65 -16.85
C GLU A 86 -6.15 13.34 -16.45
N ASP A 87 -5.92 14.53 -17.02
CA ASP A 87 -4.83 15.40 -16.57
C ASP A 87 -5.00 15.78 -15.10
N THR A 88 -3.90 15.73 -14.37
CA THR A 88 -3.84 16.07 -12.95
C THR A 88 -3.36 17.49 -12.69
N GLU A 89 -3.19 18.31 -13.73
CA GLU A 89 -2.84 19.72 -13.58
C GLU A 89 -3.90 20.46 -12.74
N GLY A 90 -3.47 21.19 -11.74
CA GLY A 90 -4.36 21.91 -10.80
C GLY A 90 -5.06 21.04 -9.75
N LYS A 91 -4.92 19.73 -9.78
CA LYS A 91 -5.44 18.85 -8.72
C LYS A 91 -4.44 18.78 -7.55
N GLU A 92 -4.96 18.82 -6.32
CA GLU A 92 -4.14 18.66 -5.11
C GLU A 92 -3.60 17.24 -5.02
N LYS A 93 -2.28 17.10 -4.88
CA LYS A 93 -1.60 15.79 -4.83
C LYS A 93 -1.32 15.38 -3.40
N VAL A 94 -1.32 14.07 -3.18
CA VAL A 94 -0.87 13.47 -1.92
C VAL A 94 0.63 13.74 -1.76
N LYS A 95 1.05 14.07 -0.54
CA LYS A 95 2.45 14.16 -0.17
C LYS A 95 2.88 12.84 0.46
N GLY A 96 4.02 12.33 0.07
CA GLY A 96 4.59 11.09 0.58
C GLY A 96 5.72 10.61 -0.31
N ASN A 97 6.65 9.84 0.23
CA ASN A 97 7.84 9.41 -0.49
C ASN A 97 7.54 8.37 -1.59
N PHE A 98 6.42 7.66 -1.48
CA PHE A 98 6.08 6.52 -2.33
C PHE A 98 4.71 6.62 -3.00
N THR A 99 3.92 7.64 -2.70
CA THR A 99 2.58 7.80 -3.27
C THR A 99 2.55 8.98 -4.23
N ALA A 100 2.34 8.68 -5.51
CA ALA A 100 1.97 9.67 -6.50
C ALA A 100 0.47 9.51 -6.77
N GLY A 101 -0.32 10.54 -6.48
CA GLY A 101 -1.76 10.49 -6.72
C GLY A 101 -2.46 11.77 -6.26
N ILE A 102 -3.77 11.80 -6.45
CA ILE A 102 -4.61 12.93 -6.07
C ILE A 102 -5.12 12.71 -4.64
N ARG A 103 -5.32 13.78 -3.90
CA ARG A 103 -5.97 13.74 -2.58
C ARG A 103 -7.39 13.19 -2.69
N ASN A 104 -7.73 12.30 -1.77
CA ASN A 104 -9.09 11.80 -1.61
C ASN A 104 -9.90 12.81 -0.76
N PRO A 105 -10.98 13.40 -1.29
CA PRO A 105 -11.75 14.41 -0.57
C PRO A 105 -12.54 13.86 0.63
N TYR A 106 -12.61 12.54 0.80
CA TYR A 106 -13.32 11.86 1.88
C TYR A 106 -12.42 11.50 3.07
N LEU A 107 -11.10 11.77 2.98
CA LEU A 107 -10.14 11.41 4.01
C LEU A 107 -9.59 12.65 4.73
N GLU A 108 -9.24 12.44 6.00
CA GLU A 108 -8.42 13.37 6.76
C GLU A 108 -6.95 13.22 6.41
N TYR A 109 -6.16 14.26 6.68
CA TYR A 109 -4.73 14.30 6.37
C TYR A 109 -3.93 14.80 7.56
N SER A 110 -2.80 14.17 7.80
CA SER A 110 -1.85 14.63 8.81
C SER A 110 -1.22 15.98 8.43
N LYS A 111 -0.51 16.60 9.38
CA LYS A 111 0.26 17.83 9.10
C LYS A 111 1.33 17.64 8.01
N TRP A 112 1.79 16.42 7.78
CA TRP A 112 2.72 16.08 6.69
C TRP A 112 2.01 15.88 5.35
N GLY A 113 0.68 15.87 5.33
CA GLY A 113 -0.13 15.65 4.13
C GLY A 113 -0.34 14.18 3.79
N TRP A 114 -0.16 13.28 4.76
CA TRP A 114 -0.45 11.85 4.59
C TRP A 114 -1.92 11.58 4.83
N ALA A 115 -2.54 10.81 3.95
CA ALA A 115 -3.92 10.37 4.11
C ALA A 115 -4.05 9.43 5.32
N ILE A 116 -5.08 9.66 6.14
CA ILE A 116 -5.44 8.79 7.26
C ILE A 116 -6.58 7.89 6.79
N ASP A 117 -6.26 6.63 6.49
CA ASP A 117 -7.21 5.70 5.87
C ASP A 117 -7.10 4.30 6.50
N ALA A 118 -7.84 4.08 7.57
CA ALA A 118 -7.91 2.78 8.22
C ALA A 118 -8.73 1.76 7.42
N ASP A 119 -9.78 2.21 6.72
CA ASP A 119 -10.58 1.32 5.86
C ASP A 119 -9.77 0.85 4.65
N GLY A 120 -8.86 1.68 4.15
CA GLY A 120 -7.90 1.30 3.13
C GLY A 120 -6.98 0.16 3.57
N LEU A 121 -6.57 0.12 4.84
CA LEU A 121 -5.80 -1.00 5.38
C LEU A 121 -6.62 -2.30 5.35
N ARG A 122 -7.90 -2.25 5.79
CA ARG A 122 -8.80 -3.41 5.71
C ARG A 122 -9.00 -3.87 4.27
N PHE A 123 -9.19 -2.93 3.35
CA PHE A 123 -9.35 -3.22 1.93
C PHE A 123 -8.09 -3.88 1.36
N SER A 124 -6.90 -3.32 1.61
CA SER A 124 -5.62 -3.87 1.14
C SER A 124 -5.36 -5.29 1.65
N LEU A 125 -5.67 -5.55 2.92
CA LEU A 125 -5.54 -6.88 3.52
C LEU A 125 -6.42 -7.91 2.82
N ASN A 126 -7.68 -7.58 2.56
CA ASN A 126 -8.60 -8.45 1.82
C ASN A 126 -8.14 -8.64 0.38
N GLU A 127 -7.77 -7.55 -0.34
CA GLU A 127 -7.30 -7.64 -1.73
C GLU A 127 -6.07 -8.54 -1.87
N ILE A 128 -5.10 -8.44 -0.96
CA ILE A 128 -3.90 -9.26 -0.94
C ILE A 128 -4.25 -10.72 -0.62
N TYR A 129 -5.07 -10.94 0.41
CA TYR A 129 -5.42 -12.29 0.83
C TYR A 129 -6.28 -13.01 -0.20
N ASP A 130 -7.28 -12.35 -0.79
CA ASP A 130 -8.10 -12.91 -1.88
C ASP A 130 -7.26 -13.25 -3.12
N ARG A 131 -6.21 -12.46 -3.39
CA ARG A 131 -5.35 -12.68 -4.54
C ARG A 131 -4.40 -13.85 -4.37
N TYR A 132 -3.86 -14.06 -3.17
CA TYR A 132 -2.75 -14.98 -2.93
C TYR A 132 -3.08 -16.18 -2.04
N GLY A 133 -4.01 -16.06 -1.12
CA GLY A 133 -4.42 -17.13 -0.21
C GLY A 133 -3.31 -17.63 0.72
N ILE A 134 -2.33 -16.78 1.04
CA ILE A 134 -1.24 -17.08 1.97
C ILE A 134 -1.30 -16.11 3.16
N PRO A 135 -0.72 -16.47 4.33
CA PRO A 135 -0.74 -15.59 5.50
C PRO A 135 -0.18 -14.18 5.19
N VAL A 136 -0.72 -13.16 5.84
CA VAL A 136 -0.36 -11.76 5.62
C VAL A 136 0.17 -11.13 6.90
N MET A 137 1.18 -10.26 6.80
CA MET A 137 1.72 -9.48 7.91
C MET A 137 1.87 -8.01 7.52
N VAL A 138 1.37 -7.10 8.35
CA VAL A 138 1.69 -5.68 8.26
C VAL A 138 2.95 -5.43 9.07
N VAL A 139 4.06 -5.14 8.38
CA VAL A 139 5.38 -4.97 9.03
C VAL A 139 5.71 -3.54 9.38
N GLU A 140 4.97 -2.58 8.81
CA GLU A 140 5.08 -1.17 9.14
C GLU A 140 3.73 -0.49 8.99
N ASN A 141 3.36 0.31 9.98
CA ASN A 141 2.24 1.23 9.95
C ASN A 141 2.46 2.35 10.96
N GLY A 142 2.24 3.59 10.59
CA GLY A 142 2.46 4.75 11.44
C GLY A 142 1.99 6.04 10.80
N LEU A 143 2.08 7.14 11.53
CA LEU A 143 1.63 8.45 11.11
C LEU A 143 2.76 9.47 11.17
N GLY A 144 3.11 10.05 10.02
CA GLY A 144 3.97 11.22 9.96
C GLY A 144 3.21 12.47 10.42
N ALA A 145 3.69 13.09 11.50
CA ALA A 145 3.09 14.28 12.09
C ALA A 145 4.16 15.16 12.75
N ALA A 146 3.84 16.42 12.97
CA ALA A 146 4.67 17.35 13.73
C ALA A 146 4.13 17.45 15.15
N ASP A 147 4.90 16.97 16.10
CA ASP A 147 4.57 17.04 17.52
C ASP A 147 4.84 18.44 18.09
N THR A 148 4.20 18.75 19.20
CA THR A 148 4.43 19.96 19.97
C THR A 148 4.87 19.57 21.37
N VAL A 149 6.05 20.05 21.77
CA VAL A 149 6.53 19.89 23.15
C VAL A 149 5.85 20.95 24.02
N GLU A 150 5.15 20.51 25.04
CA GLU A 150 4.47 21.38 25.99
C GLU A 150 5.46 22.03 26.98
N THR A 151 4.97 22.97 27.80
CA THR A 151 5.82 23.70 28.77
C THR A 151 6.36 22.84 29.90
N ASP A 152 5.79 21.67 30.11
CA ASP A 152 6.21 20.66 31.10
C ASP A 152 7.00 19.50 30.48
N ASP A 153 7.51 19.70 29.25
CA ASP A 153 8.24 18.70 28.46
C ASP A 153 7.42 17.47 28.07
N SER A 154 6.08 17.52 28.18
CA SER A 154 5.20 16.47 27.69
C SER A 154 4.85 16.66 26.20
N ILE A 155 4.39 15.57 25.58
CA ILE A 155 3.82 15.58 24.23
C ILE A 155 2.44 14.95 24.29
N HIS A 156 1.43 15.68 23.80
CA HIS A 156 0.06 15.21 23.70
C HIS A 156 -0.21 14.75 22.27
N ASP A 157 -0.06 13.46 22.02
CA ASP A 157 -0.21 12.85 20.70
C ASP A 157 -1.48 11.99 20.56
N ASP A 158 -2.59 12.44 21.16
CA ASP A 158 -3.91 11.80 21.10
C ASP A 158 -4.33 11.46 19.65
N TYR A 159 -3.94 12.29 18.69
CA TYR A 159 -4.16 12.04 17.26
C TYR A 159 -3.44 10.76 16.78
N ARG A 160 -2.24 10.44 17.30
CA ARG A 160 -1.52 9.20 16.96
C ARG A 160 -2.16 7.99 17.62
N ILE A 161 -2.63 8.15 18.86
CA ILE A 161 -3.41 7.13 19.59
C ILE A 161 -4.70 6.82 18.82
N ASP A 162 -5.42 7.83 18.34
CA ASP A 162 -6.64 7.66 17.54
C ASP A 162 -6.35 6.99 16.20
N TYR A 163 -5.27 7.39 15.52
CA TYR A 163 -4.80 6.75 14.28
C TYR A 163 -4.58 5.24 14.49
N LEU A 164 -3.78 4.87 15.50
CA LEU A 164 -3.49 3.47 15.79
C LEU A 164 -4.74 2.68 16.17
N ARG A 165 -5.64 3.28 16.98
CA ARG A 165 -6.92 2.65 17.37
C ARG A 165 -7.79 2.34 16.14
N LYS A 166 -7.89 3.27 15.21
CA LYS A 166 -8.64 3.08 13.95
C LYS A 166 -8.03 1.95 13.12
N HIS A 167 -6.71 1.95 12.94
CA HIS A 167 -6.00 0.93 12.17
C HIS A 167 -6.06 -0.46 12.82
N ILE A 168 -5.89 -0.57 14.13
CA ILE A 168 -6.06 -1.83 14.87
C ILE A 168 -7.51 -2.36 14.75
N THR A 169 -8.48 -1.46 14.75
CA THR A 169 -9.87 -1.85 14.50
C THR A 169 -10.03 -2.41 13.08
N ALA A 170 -9.43 -1.78 12.07
CA ALA A 170 -9.45 -2.26 10.69
C ALA A 170 -8.78 -3.65 10.53
N LEU A 171 -7.67 -3.91 11.26
CA LEU A 171 -7.04 -5.23 11.31
C LEU A 171 -8.01 -6.30 11.85
N ARG A 172 -8.71 -5.99 12.95
CA ARG A 172 -9.70 -6.89 13.53
C ARG A 172 -10.83 -7.18 12.54
N GLU A 173 -11.31 -6.17 11.83
CA GLU A 173 -12.36 -6.35 10.82
C GLU A 173 -11.86 -7.19 9.63
N ALA A 174 -10.62 -7.02 9.19
CA ALA A 174 -10.02 -7.87 8.15
C ALA A 174 -9.93 -9.35 8.60
N ILE A 175 -9.58 -9.62 9.87
CA ILE A 175 -9.61 -10.97 10.43
C ILE A 175 -11.04 -11.53 10.42
N ASN A 176 -12.04 -10.73 10.78
CA ASN A 176 -13.45 -11.11 10.72
C ASN A 176 -13.92 -11.39 9.29
N ASP A 177 -13.34 -10.69 8.28
CA ASP A 177 -13.59 -10.95 6.87
C ASP A 177 -12.97 -12.29 6.39
N GLY A 178 -12.05 -12.89 7.16
CA GLY A 178 -11.42 -14.17 6.88
C GLY A 178 -9.94 -14.10 6.51
N VAL A 179 -9.32 -12.93 6.61
CA VAL A 179 -7.87 -12.77 6.34
C VAL A 179 -7.05 -13.48 7.41
N ASP A 180 -6.10 -14.33 6.99
CA ASP A 180 -5.09 -14.94 7.87
C ASP A 180 -3.98 -13.93 8.16
N LEU A 181 -4.24 -13.01 9.10
CA LEU A 181 -3.30 -12.00 9.55
C LEU A 181 -2.44 -12.52 10.68
N ILE A 182 -1.14 -12.76 10.40
CA ILE A 182 -0.19 -13.37 11.36
C ILE A 182 0.59 -12.36 12.20
N GLY A 183 0.55 -11.07 11.86
CA GLY A 183 1.27 -10.06 12.62
C GLY A 183 1.01 -8.63 12.17
N TYR A 184 1.27 -7.70 13.10
CA TYR A 184 1.24 -6.27 12.88
C TYR A 184 2.33 -5.60 13.72
N THR A 185 3.11 -4.73 13.11
CA THR A 185 4.11 -3.91 13.78
C THR A 185 3.90 -2.44 13.44
N THR A 186 4.06 -1.59 14.43
CA THR A 186 4.06 -0.15 14.22
C THR A 186 5.44 0.34 13.78
N TRP A 187 5.47 1.39 12.97
CA TRP A 187 6.68 2.14 12.68
C TRP A 187 6.74 3.38 13.58
N GLY A 188 7.92 3.65 14.15
CA GLY A 188 8.10 4.78 15.05
C GLY A 188 7.51 4.55 16.45
N CYS A 189 7.91 3.45 17.12
CA CYS A 189 7.58 3.24 18.55
C CYS A 189 8.35 4.19 19.49
N ILE A 190 9.41 4.83 18.98
CA ILE A 190 10.19 5.90 19.59
C ILE A 190 10.35 6.97 18.50
N ASP A 191 10.36 8.24 18.90
CA ASP A 191 10.51 9.36 17.95
C ASP A 191 11.76 9.20 17.09
N GLU A 192 11.58 9.36 15.79
CA GLU A 192 12.64 9.29 14.81
C GLU A 192 12.74 10.60 14.04
N VAL A 193 13.97 11.01 13.76
CA VAL A 193 14.26 12.06 12.78
C VAL A 193 14.35 11.41 11.41
N SER A 194 13.41 11.65 10.56
CA SER A 194 13.36 11.15 9.19
C SER A 194 13.42 12.28 8.16
#